data_e3d3a855cd7ef45fb0fa12f02e528713
#
_entry.id   e3d3a855cd7ef45fb0fa12f02e528713
#
_cell.length_a   1.000
_cell.length_b   1.000
_cell.length_c   1.000
_cell.angle_alpha   90.00
_cell.angle_beta   90.00
_cell.angle_gamma   90.00
#
_symmetry.space_group_name_H-M   'P 1'
#
loop_
_entity.id
_entity.type
_entity.pdbx_description
1 polymer ?
#
loop_
_entity_poly.entity_id
_entity_poly.type
_entity_poly.pdbx_seq_one_letter_code
_entity_poly.pdbx_strand_id
1 'polypeptide(L)' 'MEVEYKGFSIITGADCDDCTNLWNGRYRILDEKGIVVYESFVDPRPGQEAAEEAAKRKAREWVDAR' A
#
# COMPACT_ATOMS: atom_id res chain seq x y z
N MET A 1 6.76 4.95 -2.13
CA MET A 1 6.11 6.27 -2.19
C MET A 1 5.35 6.52 -0.89
N GLU A 2 5.38 7.75 -0.41
CA GLU A 2 4.69 8.12 0.82
C GLU A 2 3.68 9.23 0.56
N VAL A 3 2.46 9.08 1.09
CA VAL A 3 1.38 10.04 0.93
C VAL A 3 0.71 10.27 2.27
N GLU A 4 0.40 11.53 2.58
CA GLU A 4 -0.39 11.83 3.77
C GLU A 4 -1.87 11.86 3.40
N TYR A 5 -2.70 11.23 4.24
CA TYR A 5 -4.12 11.12 3.99
C TYR A 5 -4.89 11.12 5.30
N LYS A 6 -5.67 12.17 5.53
CA LYS A 6 -6.55 12.30 6.72
C LYS A 6 -5.81 12.08 8.05
N GLY A 7 -4.60 12.59 8.17
CA GLY A 7 -3.82 12.47 9.39
C GLY A 7 -2.99 11.21 9.50
N PHE A 8 -3.03 10.35 8.49
CA PHE A 8 -2.22 9.14 8.42
C PHE A 8 -1.18 9.27 7.32
N SER A 9 -0.06 8.59 7.49
CA SER A 9 0.95 8.47 6.44
C SER A 9 0.81 7.10 5.80
N ILE A 10 0.72 7.06 4.47
CA ILE A 10 0.59 5.83 3.73
C ILE A 10 1.87 5.60 2.93
N ILE A 11 2.55 4.49 3.18
CA ILE A 11 3.75 4.11 2.45
C ILE A 11 3.42 2.90 1.59
N THR A 12 3.64 3.01 0.29
CA THR A 12 3.35 1.93 -0.65
C THR A 12 4.62 1.48 -1.37
N GLY A 13 4.60 0.24 -1.82
CA GLY A 13 5.68 -0.34 -2.59
C GLY A 13 5.18 -1.52 -3.39
N ALA A 14 6.02 -2.01 -4.28
CA ALA A 14 5.70 -3.19 -5.07
C ALA A 14 6.98 -3.95 -5.39
N ASP A 15 6.92 -5.26 -5.27
CA ASP A 15 8.03 -6.15 -5.57
C ASP A 15 7.62 -7.13 -6.66
N CYS A 16 8.51 -7.35 -7.62
CA CYS A 16 8.24 -8.31 -8.69
C CYS A 16 8.55 -9.72 -8.22
N ASP A 17 7.62 -10.63 -8.47
CA ASP A 17 7.80 -12.04 -8.17
C ASP A 17 8.39 -12.72 -9.41
N ASP A 18 9.60 -13.20 -9.31
CA ASP A 18 10.30 -13.83 -10.43
C ASP A 18 9.63 -15.11 -10.90
N CYS A 19 8.89 -15.78 -10.03
CA CYS A 19 8.22 -17.05 -10.39
C CYS A 19 6.96 -16.81 -11.22
N THR A 20 6.18 -15.80 -10.87
CA THR A 20 4.92 -15.51 -11.55
C THR A 20 5.02 -14.34 -12.52
N ASN A 21 6.10 -13.58 -12.41
CA ASN A 21 6.31 -12.36 -13.18
C ASN A 21 5.22 -11.30 -12.91
N LEU A 22 4.62 -11.38 -11.73
CA LEU A 22 3.62 -10.41 -11.28
C LEU A 22 4.21 -9.53 -10.19
N TRP A 23 3.61 -8.39 -9.96
CA TRP A 23 4.04 -7.44 -8.94
C TRP A 23 3.14 -7.52 -7.72
N ASN A 24 3.76 -7.67 -6.56
CA ASN A 24 3.05 -7.73 -5.29
C ASN A 24 3.06 -6.35 -4.64
N GLY A 25 1.91 -5.71 -4.60
CA GLY A 25 1.76 -4.40 -3.97
C GLY A 25 1.61 -4.55 -2.48
N ARG A 26 2.20 -3.62 -1.74
CA ARG A 26 2.11 -3.62 -0.28
C ARG A 26 1.89 -2.20 0.21
N TYR A 27 1.28 -2.08 1.38
CA TYR A 27 1.09 -0.77 1.97
C TYR A 27 1.23 -0.83 3.49
N ARG A 28 1.65 0.29 4.05
CA ARG A 28 1.83 0.46 5.48
C ARG A 28 1.21 1.79 5.86
N ILE A 29 0.43 1.80 6.93
CA ILE A 29 -0.25 2.99 7.39
C ILE A 29 0.29 3.35 8.76
N LEU A 30 0.74 4.61 8.90
CA LEU A 30 1.31 5.12 10.14
C LEU A 30 0.42 6.24 10.68
N ASP A 31 0.36 6.36 12.00
CA ASP A 31 -0.36 7.44 12.64
C ASP A 31 0.50 8.72 12.69
N GLU A 32 -0.02 9.75 13.35
CA GLU A 32 0.67 11.03 13.46
C GLU A 32 2.00 10.93 14.21
N LYS A 33 2.16 9.90 15.01
CA LYS A 33 3.39 9.67 15.79
C LYS A 33 4.40 8.82 15.05
N GLY A 34 4.06 8.38 13.83
CA GLY A 34 4.95 7.54 13.03
C GLY A 34 4.87 6.07 13.43
N ILE A 35 3.84 5.68 14.16
CA ILE A 35 3.67 4.29 14.57
C ILE A 35 2.83 3.56 13.53
N VAL A 36 3.29 2.38 13.09
CA VAL A 36 2.56 1.56 12.14
C VAL A 36 1.28 1.04 12.80
N VAL A 37 0.14 1.42 12.26
CA VAL A 37 -1.17 1.00 12.78
C VAL A 37 -1.78 -0.12 11.93
N TYR A 38 -1.30 -0.30 10.71
CA TYR A 38 -1.79 -1.37 9.85
C TYR A 38 -0.84 -1.54 8.66
N GLU A 39 -0.65 -2.78 8.23
CA GLU A 39 0.08 -3.05 6.99
C GLU A 39 -0.47 -4.32 6.35
N SER A 40 -0.45 -4.38 5.04
CA SER A 40 -1.00 -5.51 4.31
C SER A 40 -0.51 -5.50 2.87
N PHE A 41 -0.95 -6.50 2.12
CA PHE A 41 -0.64 -6.67 0.71
C PHE A 41 -1.92 -6.63 -0.11
N VAL A 42 -1.78 -6.38 -1.41
CA VAL A 42 -2.89 -6.50 -2.35
C VAL A 42 -2.63 -7.68 -3.28
N ASP A 43 -3.66 -8.09 -4.01
CA ASP A 43 -3.53 -9.18 -4.99
C ASP A 43 -2.49 -8.81 -6.05
N PRO A 44 -1.69 -9.78 -6.52
CA PRO A 44 -0.67 -9.50 -7.53
C PRO A 44 -1.23 -8.87 -8.80
N ARG A 45 -0.46 -7.97 -9.39
CA ARG A 45 -0.84 -7.26 -10.60
C ARG A 45 0.26 -7.41 -11.65
N PRO A 46 -0.09 -7.27 -12.94
CA PRO A 46 0.90 -7.45 -14.00
C PRO A 46 1.91 -6.32 -14.14
N GLY A 47 1.73 -5.20 -13.45
CA GLY A 47 2.63 -4.07 -13.55
C GLY A 47 2.90 -3.42 -12.20
N GLN A 48 4.08 -2.82 -12.06
CA GLN A 48 4.47 -2.14 -10.83
C GLN A 48 3.49 -1.01 -10.48
N GLU A 49 3.17 -0.19 -11.47
CA GLU A 49 2.27 0.94 -11.27
C GLU A 49 0.90 0.49 -10.81
N ALA A 50 0.37 -0.56 -11.46
CA ALA A 50 -0.94 -1.10 -11.09
C ALA A 50 -0.93 -1.64 -9.66
N ALA A 51 0.17 -2.31 -9.26
CA ALA A 51 0.29 -2.84 -7.91
C ALA A 51 0.34 -1.73 -6.86
N GLU A 52 1.11 -0.67 -7.13
CA GLU A 52 1.20 0.46 -6.20
C GLU A 52 -0.12 1.22 -6.11
N GLU A 53 -0.81 1.40 -7.22
CA GLU A 53 -2.12 2.05 -7.22
C GLU A 53 -3.15 1.25 -6.43
N ALA A 54 -3.14 -0.07 -6.58
CA ALA A 54 -4.03 -0.93 -5.83
C ALA A 54 -3.73 -0.85 -4.33
N ALA A 55 -2.45 -0.84 -3.96
CA ALA A 55 -2.05 -0.72 -2.56
C ALA A 55 -2.49 0.63 -1.98
N LYS A 56 -2.31 1.70 -2.73
CA LYS A 56 -2.71 3.04 -2.29
C LYS A 56 -4.22 3.11 -2.07
N ARG A 57 -4.98 2.53 -2.98
CA ARG A 57 -6.44 2.50 -2.87
C ARG A 57 -6.89 1.75 -1.62
N LYS A 58 -6.32 0.59 -1.37
CA LYS A 58 -6.66 -0.20 -0.19
C LYS A 58 -6.31 0.54 1.10
N ALA A 59 -5.18 1.22 1.13
CA ALA A 59 -4.78 2.00 2.29
C ALA A 59 -5.78 3.12 2.57
N ARG A 60 -6.22 3.82 1.53
CA ARG A 60 -7.21 4.87 1.68
C ARG A 60 -8.54 4.32 2.19
N GLU A 61 -8.95 3.16 1.69
CA GLU A 61 -10.18 2.51 2.15
C GLU A 61 -10.10 2.21 3.63
N TRP A 62 -8.95 1.74 4.08
CA TRP A 62 -8.75 1.45 5.51
C TRP A 62 -8.91 2.70 6.35
N VAL A 63 -8.30 3.81 5.92
CA VAL A 63 -8.39 5.09 6.64
C VAL A 63 -9.83 5.60 6.61
N ASP A 64 -10.50 5.50 5.47
CA ASP A 64 -11.87 5.98 5.31
C ASP A 64 -12.87 5.21 6.18
N ALA A 65 -12.54 3.99 6.55
CA ALA A 65 -13.40 3.16 7.39
C ALA A 65 -13.27 3.50 8.88
N ARG A 66 -12.40 4.44 9.25
CA ARG A 66 -12.16 4.85 10.64
C ARG A 66 -13.13 5.89 11.15
#